data_46f508428ceb4f67c3da61d85246e0be
#
_entry.id   46f508428ceb4f67c3da61d85246e0be
#
_cell.length_a   1.000
_cell.length_b   1.000
_cell.length_c   1.000
_cell.angle_alpha   90.00
_cell.angle_beta   90.00
_cell.angle_gamma   90.00
#
_symmetry.space_group_name_H-M   'P 1'
#
loop_
_entity.id
_entity.type
_entity.pdbx_description
1 polymer ?
#
loop_
_entity_poly.entity_id
_entity_poly.type
_entity_poly.pdbx_seq_one_letter_code
_entity_poly.pdbx_strand_id
1 'polypeptide(L)'
;ILFAQTLVKVLFATETFAMGLNLPTRTVVFSGYRKHDGHQFRNLLPGEYTQMAGRAGRRGLDNVGYVIIVPPGGDEAPPVSDLRQMILGEPSKLRSQFRLTYNMILNLLRVEALKIEEMIKRSFSEHATQQLLPEHEKQVKLSEADLAKVKRDPCQICDVHMDECHDAGEEWKKLTEDLYRGLLVNPLGRKMFSPGRLIVWMKEGVRTPGILLAEGASVKSSAQSPTLHVLEIRTNREQRNDTDLLPFVPAFRKHFTPLPQNKRHISTKTLHVPISDLVCLTKTVTKGVLPDIFGGDGYQKAKERLHNICRTWNSDIWDEIDLGRIRSLQIHEILQKRREAEIKVTKSPAATDCRLFLKHYAMCHDQWVIKTHIAE
;
A
#
# COMPACT_ATOMS: atom_id res chain seq x y z
N ILE A 1 -24.11 28.92 35.16
CA ILE A 1 -24.97 29.09 36.35
C ILE A 1 -26.43 28.96 35.94
N LEU A 2 -26.99 29.85 35.10
CA LEU A 2 -28.41 29.86 34.73
C LEU A 2 -28.91 28.54 34.14
N PHE A 3 -28.12 27.86 33.30
CA PHE A 3 -28.44 26.57 32.76
C PHE A 3 -28.48 25.46 33.83
N ALA A 4 -27.50 25.48 34.75
CA ALA A 4 -27.47 24.55 35.89
C ALA A 4 -28.67 24.72 36.84
N GLN A 5 -29.20 25.96 36.93
CA GLN A 5 -30.39 26.28 37.71
C GLN A 5 -31.70 26.09 36.95
N THR A 6 -31.63 25.49 35.72
CA THR A 6 -32.80 25.25 34.86
C THR A 6 -33.56 26.51 34.41
N LEU A 7 -33.00 27.69 34.58
CA LEU A 7 -33.58 28.96 34.15
C LEU A 7 -33.45 29.16 32.63
N VAL A 8 -32.46 28.54 32.03
CA VAL A 8 -32.25 28.45 30.57
C VAL A 8 -32.42 27.00 30.12
N LYS A 9 -33.28 26.77 29.15
CA LYS A 9 -33.61 25.39 28.67
C LYS A 9 -32.70 24.89 27.57
N VAL A 10 -32.06 25.77 26.80
CA VAL A 10 -31.18 25.43 25.67
C VAL A 10 -29.86 26.14 25.84
N LEU A 11 -28.76 25.41 25.63
CA LEU A 11 -27.41 25.94 25.72
C LEU A 11 -26.68 25.57 24.40
N PHE A 12 -26.21 26.59 23.69
CA PHE A 12 -25.27 26.43 22.58
C PHE A 12 -23.85 26.43 23.14
N ALA A 13 -23.08 25.42 22.82
CA ALA A 13 -21.76 25.24 23.37
C ALA A 13 -20.77 24.76 22.29
N THR A 14 -19.51 25.15 22.45
CA THR A 14 -18.41 24.57 21.64
C THR A 14 -18.00 23.23 22.21
N GLU A 15 -17.27 22.46 21.42
CA GLU A 15 -16.67 21.18 21.83
C GLU A 15 -15.86 21.31 23.14
N THR A 16 -15.00 22.31 23.21
CA THR A 16 -14.15 22.58 24.40
C THR A 16 -14.99 22.80 25.67
N PHE A 17 -16.09 23.51 25.52
CA PHE A 17 -17.01 23.75 26.64
C PHE A 17 -17.70 22.45 27.07
N ALA A 18 -18.18 21.65 26.10
CA ALA A 18 -18.84 20.37 26.34
C ALA A 18 -17.92 19.35 27.05
N MET A 19 -16.62 19.40 26.76
CA MET A 19 -15.61 18.54 27.41
C MET A 19 -15.21 19.06 28.80
N GLY A 20 -15.06 20.37 28.95
CA GLY A 20 -14.50 20.99 30.17
C GLY A 20 -15.45 21.12 31.35
N LEU A 21 -16.75 21.11 31.11
CA LEU A 21 -17.74 21.35 32.18
C LEU A 21 -18.66 20.14 32.38
N ASN A 22 -18.86 19.77 33.62
CA ASN A 22 -19.81 18.71 33.97
C ASN A 22 -21.23 19.28 34.11
N LEU A 23 -21.90 19.53 32.99
CA LEU A 23 -23.27 19.97 32.88
C LEU A 23 -24.12 18.91 32.18
N PRO A 24 -24.57 17.87 32.87
CA PRO A 24 -25.37 16.82 32.25
C PRO A 24 -26.74 17.37 31.84
N THR A 25 -27.16 17.02 30.63
CA THR A 25 -28.42 17.45 30.04
C THR A 25 -29.25 16.24 29.65
N ARG A 26 -30.56 16.36 29.50
CA ARG A 26 -31.40 15.27 29.05
C ARG A 26 -31.09 14.89 27.57
N THR A 27 -30.82 15.92 26.76
CA THR A 27 -30.60 15.75 25.33
C THR A 27 -29.37 16.53 24.88
N VAL A 28 -28.52 15.90 24.05
CA VAL A 28 -27.40 16.52 23.35
C VAL A 28 -27.72 16.53 21.86
N VAL A 29 -27.56 17.69 21.22
CA VAL A 29 -27.75 17.84 19.78
C VAL A 29 -26.42 18.24 19.15
N PHE A 30 -25.93 17.42 18.22
CA PHE A 30 -24.79 17.74 17.37
C PHE A 30 -25.28 18.50 16.15
N SER A 31 -24.75 19.69 15.91
CA SER A 31 -25.03 20.51 14.71
C SER A 31 -24.31 19.98 13.46
N GLY A 32 -23.60 18.89 13.57
CA GLY A 32 -22.86 18.22 12.52
C GLY A 32 -22.04 17.07 13.09
N TYR A 33 -21.56 16.19 12.23
CA TYR A 33 -20.71 15.06 12.59
C TYR A 33 -19.25 15.21 12.11
N ARG A 34 -18.94 16.37 11.50
CA ARG A 34 -17.59 16.71 10.99
C ARG A 34 -17.05 17.94 11.69
N LYS A 35 -15.74 17.99 11.86
CA LYS A 35 -15.03 19.15 12.40
C LYS A 35 -13.76 19.44 11.62
N HIS A 36 -13.27 20.65 11.71
CA HIS A 36 -11.95 21.05 11.24
C HIS A 36 -10.92 20.82 12.35
N ASP A 37 -9.85 20.05 12.06
CA ASP A 37 -8.82 19.70 13.05
C ASP A 37 -7.59 20.65 13.04
N GLY A 38 -7.69 21.74 12.29
CA GLY A 38 -6.59 22.68 12.04
C GLY A 38 -5.95 22.50 10.67
N HIS A 39 -6.10 21.33 10.05
CA HIS A 39 -5.54 21.00 8.74
C HIS A 39 -6.64 20.68 7.72
N GLN A 40 -7.65 19.87 8.09
CA GLN A 40 -8.71 19.42 7.20
C GLN A 40 -10.02 19.16 7.94
N PHE A 41 -11.12 19.08 7.16
CA PHE A 41 -12.40 18.60 7.68
C PHE A 41 -12.40 17.09 7.77
N ARG A 42 -12.70 16.56 8.96
CA ARG A 42 -12.81 15.13 9.22
C ARG A 42 -14.04 14.80 10.07
N ASN A 43 -14.44 13.55 10.07
CA ASN A 43 -15.48 13.05 10.97
C ASN A 43 -14.99 13.11 12.43
N LEU A 44 -15.93 13.25 13.38
CA LEU A 44 -15.63 13.15 14.80
C LEU A 44 -15.01 11.79 15.11
N LEU A 45 -13.97 11.79 15.93
CA LEU A 45 -13.39 10.55 16.43
C LEU A 45 -14.30 9.92 17.50
N PRO A 46 -14.25 8.59 17.69
CA PRO A 46 -15.07 7.90 18.69
C PRO A 46 -14.96 8.48 20.09
N GLY A 47 -13.74 8.86 20.51
CA GLY A 47 -13.50 9.49 21.81
C GLY A 47 -14.14 10.87 21.94
N GLU A 48 -14.06 11.70 20.89
CA GLU A 48 -14.68 13.03 20.84
C GLU A 48 -16.20 12.93 20.90
N TYR A 49 -16.79 12.04 20.09
CA TYR A 49 -18.21 11.76 20.12
C TYR A 49 -18.67 11.29 21.49
N THR A 50 -18.01 10.29 22.07
CA THR A 50 -18.37 9.71 23.37
C THR A 50 -18.30 10.72 24.51
N GLN A 51 -17.28 11.61 24.50
CA GLN A 51 -17.16 12.66 25.52
C GLN A 51 -18.30 13.66 25.46
N MET A 52 -18.73 14.07 24.29
CA MET A 52 -19.84 14.99 24.08
C MET A 52 -21.19 14.30 24.28
N ALA A 53 -21.40 13.14 23.67
CA ALA A 53 -22.62 12.34 23.79
C ALA A 53 -22.87 11.88 25.22
N GLY A 54 -21.80 11.59 25.98
CA GLY A 54 -21.86 11.21 27.38
C GLY A 54 -22.37 12.31 28.35
N ARG A 55 -22.68 13.47 27.82
CA ARG A 55 -23.40 14.53 28.57
C ARG A 55 -24.91 14.35 28.49
N ALA A 56 -25.42 13.48 27.62
CA ALA A 56 -26.84 13.17 27.55
C ALA A 56 -27.28 12.24 28.68
N GLY A 57 -28.35 12.58 29.36
CA GLY A 57 -28.90 11.86 30.51
C GLY A 57 -28.34 12.35 31.85
N ARG A 58 -29.24 12.75 32.75
CA ARG A 58 -28.89 13.19 34.11
C ARG A 58 -29.01 11.97 35.03
N ARG A 59 -27.88 11.54 35.57
CA ARG A 59 -27.82 10.38 36.48
C ARG A 59 -28.74 10.59 37.69
N GLY A 60 -29.60 9.60 37.93
CA GLY A 60 -30.59 9.64 39.03
C GLY A 60 -31.87 10.45 38.71
N LEU A 61 -31.95 11.15 37.58
CA LEU A 61 -33.11 11.94 37.17
C LEU A 61 -33.75 11.44 35.87
N ASP A 62 -32.94 11.04 34.92
CA ASP A 62 -33.41 10.58 33.61
C ASP A 62 -33.13 9.08 33.42
N ASN A 63 -34.11 8.32 32.95
CA ASN A 63 -33.94 6.93 32.62
C ASN A 63 -33.21 6.72 31.28
N VAL A 64 -33.32 7.72 30.38
CA VAL A 64 -32.74 7.67 29.03
C VAL A 64 -32.19 9.03 28.68
N GLY A 65 -30.96 9.07 28.14
CA GLY A 65 -30.36 10.23 27.50
C GLY A 65 -30.56 10.18 25.99
N TYR A 66 -30.86 11.32 25.37
CA TYR A 66 -31.06 11.41 23.92
C TYR A 66 -29.88 12.10 23.28
N VAL A 67 -29.40 11.54 22.18
CA VAL A 67 -28.38 12.14 21.32
C VAL A 67 -28.95 12.28 19.91
N ILE A 68 -28.94 13.49 19.38
CA ILE A 68 -29.46 13.81 18.05
C ILE A 68 -28.31 14.35 17.23
N ILE A 69 -28.09 13.80 16.04
CA ILE A 69 -27.10 14.29 15.08
C ILE A 69 -27.85 14.93 13.90
N VAL A 70 -27.62 16.22 13.69
CA VAL A 70 -28.23 16.98 12.59
C VAL A 70 -27.18 17.08 11.47
N PRO A 71 -27.44 16.54 10.26
CA PRO A 71 -26.53 16.71 9.14
C PRO A 71 -26.48 18.19 8.71
N PRO A 72 -25.30 18.69 8.31
CA PRO A 72 -25.17 20.07 7.82
C PRO A 72 -26.02 20.28 6.54
N GLY A 73 -26.72 21.40 6.44
CA GLY A 73 -27.47 21.78 5.24
C GLY A 73 -28.81 21.09 5.02
N GLY A 74 -29.26 20.23 5.94
CA GLY A 74 -30.54 19.50 5.79
C GLY A 74 -30.49 18.34 4.78
N ASP A 75 -29.29 17.97 4.34
CA ASP A 75 -29.01 16.96 3.35
C ASP A 75 -28.96 15.53 3.93
N GLU A 76 -28.64 14.57 3.08
CA GLU A 76 -28.64 13.14 3.35
C GLU A 76 -27.95 12.76 4.68
N ALA A 77 -28.52 11.80 5.35
CA ALA A 77 -27.89 11.22 6.55
C ALA A 77 -26.49 10.69 6.21
N PRO A 78 -25.51 10.83 7.14
CA PRO A 78 -24.18 10.30 6.92
C PRO A 78 -24.21 8.78 6.65
N PRO A 79 -23.25 8.24 5.88
CA PRO A 79 -23.15 6.82 5.63
C PRO A 79 -23.19 6.02 6.93
N VAL A 80 -23.90 4.89 6.94
CA VAL A 80 -24.02 4.03 8.13
C VAL A 80 -22.66 3.55 8.62
N SER A 81 -21.70 3.34 7.71
CA SER A 81 -20.30 3.00 8.04
C SER A 81 -19.64 4.05 8.93
N ASP A 82 -19.80 5.33 8.58
CA ASP A 82 -19.20 6.46 9.28
C ASP A 82 -19.82 6.66 10.66
N LEU A 83 -21.16 6.55 10.73
CA LEU A 83 -21.89 6.59 12.02
C LEU A 83 -21.47 5.43 12.92
N ARG A 84 -21.35 4.23 12.37
CA ARG A 84 -20.93 3.06 13.11
C ARG A 84 -19.51 3.21 13.65
N GLN A 85 -18.60 3.71 12.85
CA GLN A 85 -17.22 3.98 13.27
C GLN A 85 -17.16 5.05 14.36
N MET A 86 -17.95 6.11 14.23
CA MET A 86 -17.99 7.21 15.21
C MET A 86 -18.61 6.78 16.55
N ILE A 87 -19.69 5.98 16.53
CA ILE A 87 -20.44 5.60 17.73
C ILE A 87 -19.82 4.39 18.44
N LEU A 88 -19.40 3.38 17.65
CA LEU A 88 -18.94 2.06 18.16
C LEU A 88 -17.44 1.85 17.99
N GLY A 89 -16.72 2.79 17.39
CA GLY A 89 -15.27 2.68 17.19
C GLY A 89 -14.52 2.71 18.52
N GLU A 90 -13.35 2.10 18.55
CA GLU A 90 -12.47 2.16 19.73
C GLU A 90 -11.92 3.57 19.94
N PRO A 91 -11.87 4.07 21.18
CA PRO A 91 -11.22 5.33 21.47
C PRO A 91 -9.73 5.25 21.16
N SER A 92 -9.16 6.34 20.68
CA SER A 92 -7.72 6.42 20.41
C SER A 92 -6.93 6.18 21.71
N LYS A 93 -6.04 5.20 21.69
CA LYS A 93 -5.13 4.94 22.82
C LYS A 93 -4.16 6.10 22.98
N LEU A 94 -3.93 6.52 24.22
CA LEU A 94 -2.89 7.47 24.53
C LEU A 94 -1.53 6.88 24.14
N ARG A 95 -0.79 7.58 23.29
CA ARG A 95 0.59 7.23 22.95
C ARG A 95 1.52 8.29 23.49
N SER A 96 2.54 7.87 24.22
CA SER A 96 3.56 8.79 24.69
C SER A 96 4.28 9.44 23.49
N GLN A 97 4.35 10.76 23.49
CA GLN A 97 5.15 11.54 22.53
C GLN A 97 6.42 12.06 23.20
N PHE A 98 6.93 11.31 24.15
CA PHE A 98 8.16 11.66 24.84
C PHE A 98 9.29 11.89 23.82
N ARG A 99 9.92 13.06 23.91
CA ARG A 99 11.11 13.43 23.15
C ARG A 99 12.14 14.00 24.11
N LEU A 100 13.33 13.48 24.04
CA LEU A 100 14.45 14.03 24.80
C LEU A 100 14.85 15.37 24.20
N THR A 101 14.70 16.46 24.97
CA THR A 101 15.10 17.82 24.56
C THR A 101 16.42 18.21 25.20
N TYR A 102 17.16 19.12 24.58
CA TYR A 102 18.40 19.66 25.15
C TYR A 102 18.22 20.22 26.55
N ASN A 103 17.11 20.92 26.84
CA ASN A 103 16.81 21.44 28.15
C ASN A 103 16.62 20.32 29.18
N MET A 104 16.00 19.21 28.80
CA MET A 104 15.87 18.04 29.68
C MET A 104 17.23 17.43 29.99
N ILE A 105 18.10 17.27 28.98
CA ILE A 105 19.47 16.77 29.15
C ILE A 105 20.24 17.64 30.10
N LEU A 106 20.24 18.97 29.90
CA LEU A 106 20.95 19.90 30.73
C LEU A 106 20.43 19.88 32.18
N ASN A 107 19.12 19.80 32.37
CA ASN A 107 18.52 19.70 33.71
C ASN A 107 18.90 18.37 34.40
N LEU A 108 18.93 17.25 33.68
CA LEU A 108 19.35 15.98 34.23
C LEU A 108 20.83 15.93 34.58
N LEU A 109 21.68 16.58 33.78
CA LEU A 109 23.11 16.71 34.10
C LEU A 109 23.35 17.58 35.37
N ARG A 110 22.39 18.45 35.72
CA ARG A 110 22.44 19.24 36.96
C ARG A 110 21.94 18.47 38.18
N VAL A 111 21.14 17.41 37.96
CA VAL A 111 20.55 16.59 39.02
C VAL A 111 21.26 15.24 38.99
N GLU A 112 22.22 15.02 39.87
CA GLU A 112 23.05 13.81 39.95
C GLU A 112 22.25 12.53 40.27
N ALA A 113 20.96 12.66 40.61
CA ALA A 113 20.14 11.54 41.07
C ALA A 113 19.63 10.59 39.97
N LEU A 114 19.61 11.00 38.72
CA LEU A 114 19.09 10.16 37.61
C LEU A 114 19.93 10.30 36.35
N LYS A 115 20.40 9.19 35.83
CA LYS A 115 21.11 9.14 34.53
C LYS A 115 20.12 9.29 33.38
N ILE A 116 20.56 9.89 32.27
CA ILE A 116 19.75 10.13 31.07
C ILE A 116 19.17 8.82 30.53
N GLU A 117 20.00 7.77 30.45
CA GLU A 117 19.61 6.44 29.99
C GLU A 117 18.53 5.81 30.87
N GLU A 118 18.59 6.03 32.17
CA GLU A 118 17.60 5.51 33.11
C GLU A 118 16.27 6.23 32.98
N MET A 119 16.29 7.53 32.72
CA MET A 119 15.07 8.28 32.44
C MET A 119 14.38 7.83 31.14
N ILE A 120 15.16 7.59 30.08
CA ILE A 120 14.65 7.05 28.80
C ILE A 120 14.00 5.69 29.05
N LYS A 121 14.70 4.77 29.73
CA LYS A 121 14.21 3.41 30.04
C LYS A 121 12.90 3.43 30.87
N ARG A 122 12.72 4.43 31.72
CA ARG A 122 11.51 4.59 32.56
C ARG A 122 10.40 5.36 31.86
N SER A 123 10.59 5.85 30.64
CA SER A 123 9.54 6.54 29.89
C SER A 123 8.46 5.60 29.43
N PHE A 124 7.20 6.07 29.35
CA PHE A 124 6.10 5.28 28.79
C PHE A 124 6.30 4.93 27.32
N SER A 125 7.04 5.75 26.57
CA SER A 125 7.38 5.46 25.18
C SER A 125 8.25 4.21 25.07
N GLU A 126 9.28 4.13 25.91
CA GLU A 126 10.24 3.02 25.92
C GLU A 126 9.64 1.75 26.54
N HIS A 127 8.77 1.89 27.54
CA HIS A 127 8.12 0.76 28.19
C HIS A 127 7.35 -0.12 27.19
N ALA A 128 6.59 0.49 26.27
CA ALA A 128 5.86 -0.24 25.23
C ALA A 128 6.82 -0.99 24.28
N THR A 129 7.94 -0.37 23.91
CA THR A 129 8.97 -0.98 23.06
C THR A 129 9.64 -2.14 23.79
N GLN A 130 9.99 -1.97 25.05
CA GLN A 130 10.64 -3.03 25.85
C GLN A 130 9.72 -4.24 26.07
N GLN A 131 8.42 -4.06 26.18
CA GLN A 131 7.48 -5.18 26.27
C GLN A 131 7.41 -6.03 25.00
N LEU A 132 7.61 -5.41 23.83
CA LEU A 132 7.61 -6.11 22.54
C LEU A 132 8.96 -6.74 22.19
N LEU A 133 10.05 -6.31 22.86
CA LEU A 133 11.42 -6.73 22.56
C LEU A 133 11.61 -8.27 22.60
N PRO A 134 11.10 -9.02 23.61
CA PRO A 134 11.22 -10.48 23.64
C PRO A 134 10.53 -11.17 22.45
N GLU A 135 9.40 -10.62 21.99
CA GLU A 135 8.69 -11.17 20.83
C GLU A 135 9.46 -10.89 19.53
N HIS A 136 10.02 -9.68 19.38
CA HIS A 136 10.87 -9.33 18.23
C HIS A 136 12.14 -10.18 18.22
N GLU A 137 12.81 -10.38 19.36
CA GLU A 137 13.97 -11.25 19.46
C GLU A 137 13.65 -12.69 19.06
N LYS A 138 12.48 -13.19 19.45
CA LYS A 138 12.02 -14.52 19.04
C LYS A 138 11.78 -14.59 17.53
N GLN A 139 11.16 -13.57 16.93
CA GLN A 139 10.94 -13.48 15.48
C GLN A 139 12.27 -13.41 14.73
N VAL A 140 13.24 -12.61 15.19
CA VAL A 140 14.58 -12.55 14.61
C VAL A 140 15.25 -13.93 14.63
N LYS A 141 15.25 -14.64 15.76
CA LYS A 141 15.82 -15.99 15.86
C LYS A 141 15.15 -17.00 14.93
N LEU A 142 13.82 -16.90 14.75
CA LEU A 142 13.09 -17.73 13.79
C LEU A 142 13.50 -17.40 12.36
N SER A 143 13.60 -16.12 12.00
CA SER A 143 14.04 -15.68 10.68
C SER A 143 15.51 -16.07 10.40
N GLU A 144 16.39 -15.98 11.40
CA GLU A 144 17.78 -16.47 11.28
C GLU A 144 17.84 -18.00 11.06
N ALA A 145 16.98 -18.76 11.76
CA ALA A 145 16.88 -20.20 11.55
C ALA A 145 16.35 -20.54 10.15
N ASP A 146 15.40 -19.75 9.62
CA ASP A 146 14.90 -19.92 8.26
C ASP A 146 15.95 -19.51 7.22
N LEU A 147 16.71 -18.44 7.45
CA LEU A 147 17.85 -18.06 6.62
C LEU A 147 18.90 -19.18 6.53
N ALA A 148 19.16 -19.87 7.64
CA ALA A 148 20.11 -20.98 7.67
C ALA A 148 19.65 -22.22 6.86
N LYS A 149 18.34 -22.36 6.62
CA LYS A 149 17.76 -23.44 5.78
C LYS A 149 17.90 -23.14 4.28
N VAL A 150 17.91 -21.87 3.88
CA VAL A 150 18.04 -21.46 2.48
C VAL A 150 19.53 -21.47 2.09
N LYS A 151 20.03 -22.64 1.73
CA LYS A 151 21.41 -22.82 1.27
C LYS A 151 21.45 -23.10 -0.21
N ARG A 152 22.31 -22.36 -0.91
CA ARG A 152 22.59 -22.56 -2.34
C ARG A 152 23.62 -23.66 -2.51
N ASP A 153 23.44 -24.51 -3.54
CA ASP A 153 24.47 -25.45 -3.93
C ASP A 153 25.75 -24.67 -4.35
N PRO A 154 26.95 -25.12 -3.99
CA PRO A 154 28.19 -24.44 -4.36
C PRO A 154 28.32 -24.28 -5.87
N CYS A 155 28.62 -23.07 -6.34
CA CYS A 155 28.80 -22.76 -7.73
C CYS A 155 29.86 -21.66 -7.89
N GLN A 156 30.99 -21.99 -8.50
CA GLN A 156 32.12 -21.05 -8.65
C GLN A 156 31.71 -19.70 -9.28
N ILE A 157 30.77 -19.70 -10.22
CA ILE A 157 30.31 -18.49 -10.88
C ILE A 157 29.33 -17.73 -9.98
N CYS A 158 28.31 -18.43 -9.45
CA CYS A 158 27.25 -17.81 -8.68
C CYS A 158 27.72 -17.33 -7.31
N ASP A 159 28.72 -17.97 -6.71
CA ASP A 159 29.25 -17.58 -5.41
C ASP A 159 29.96 -16.22 -5.46
N VAL A 160 30.40 -15.80 -6.66
CA VAL A 160 31.06 -14.50 -6.88
C VAL A 160 30.11 -13.46 -7.46
N HIS A 161 29.21 -13.84 -8.38
CA HIS A 161 28.49 -12.88 -9.22
C HIS A 161 26.98 -12.81 -8.99
N MET A 162 26.40 -13.71 -8.17
CA MET A 162 24.95 -13.77 -8.02
C MET A 162 24.38 -12.60 -7.23
N ASP A 163 25.03 -12.20 -6.15
CA ASP A 163 24.56 -11.13 -5.29
C ASP A 163 24.52 -9.80 -6.07
N GLU A 164 25.61 -9.48 -6.81
CA GLU A 164 25.65 -8.29 -7.67
C GLU A 164 24.60 -8.33 -8.78
N CYS A 165 24.36 -9.50 -9.38
CA CYS A 165 23.33 -9.69 -10.39
C CYS A 165 21.91 -9.50 -9.82
N HIS A 166 21.66 -10.00 -8.61
CA HIS A 166 20.41 -9.85 -7.90
C HIS A 166 20.15 -8.40 -7.52
N ASP A 167 21.14 -7.72 -6.92
CA ASP A 167 21.03 -6.31 -6.52
C ASP A 167 20.74 -5.41 -7.73
N ALA A 168 21.40 -5.64 -8.85
CA ALA A 168 21.10 -4.94 -10.09
C ALA A 168 19.67 -5.24 -10.61
N GLY A 169 19.17 -6.45 -10.40
CA GLY A 169 17.79 -6.83 -10.70
C GLY A 169 16.76 -6.10 -9.85
N GLU A 170 17.00 -5.96 -8.56
CA GLU A 170 16.14 -5.22 -7.64
C GLU A 170 16.22 -3.70 -7.90
N GLU A 171 17.41 -3.17 -8.22
CA GLU A 171 17.57 -1.79 -8.68
C GLU A 171 16.73 -1.52 -9.94
N TRP A 172 16.77 -2.43 -10.91
CA TRP A 172 15.96 -2.34 -12.14
C TRP A 172 14.46 -2.33 -11.84
N LYS A 173 13.96 -3.16 -10.92
CA LYS A 173 12.56 -3.19 -10.50
C LYS A 173 12.14 -1.88 -9.85
N LYS A 174 12.94 -1.36 -8.92
CA LYS A 174 12.69 -0.08 -8.25
C LYS A 174 12.66 1.08 -9.23
N LEU A 175 13.63 1.16 -10.15
CA LEU A 175 13.65 2.17 -11.19
C LEU A 175 12.44 2.07 -12.14
N THR A 176 11.92 0.86 -12.38
CA THR A 176 10.71 0.63 -13.17
C THR A 176 9.47 1.16 -12.44
N GLU A 177 9.36 0.97 -11.14
CA GLU A 177 8.29 1.54 -10.32
C GLU A 177 8.35 3.08 -10.33
N ASP A 178 9.52 3.67 -10.08
CA ASP A 178 9.73 5.12 -10.12
C ASP A 178 9.39 5.70 -11.49
N LEU A 179 9.75 5.00 -12.56
CA LEU A 179 9.42 5.37 -13.94
C LEU A 179 7.90 5.43 -14.14
N TYR A 180 7.17 4.39 -13.76
CA TYR A 180 5.71 4.34 -13.93
C TYR A 180 4.99 5.36 -13.05
N ARG A 181 5.49 5.63 -11.84
CA ARG A 181 5.00 6.73 -11.00
C ARG A 181 5.23 8.09 -11.68
N GLY A 182 6.42 8.34 -12.21
CA GLY A 182 6.74 9.56 -12.95
C GLY A 182 5.88 9.76 -14.21
N LEU A 183 5.58 8.67 -14.92
CA LEU A 183 4.68 8.69 -16.08
C LEU A 183 3.25 9.13 -15.72
N LEU A 184 2.72 8.70 -14.59
CA LEU A 184 1.36 9.08 -14.16
C LEU A 184 1.23 10.57 -13.83
N VAL A 185 2.31 11.19 -13.36
CA VAL A 185 2.35 12.64 -13.08
C VAL A 185 2.50 13.46 -14.38
N ASN A 186 3.19 12.92 -15.37
CA ASN A 186 3.42 13.58 -16.65
C ASN A 186 2.18 13.46 -17.56
N PRO A 187 1.62 14.57 -18.12
CA PRO A 187 0.42 14.54 -18.97
C PRO A 187 0.55 13.67 -20.21
N LEU A 188 1.72 13.62 -20.84
CA LEU A 188 1.99 12.74 -21.99
C LEU A 188 2.20 11.29 -21.54
N GLY A 189 2.88 11.10 -20.41
CA GLY A 189 3.07 9.79 -19.78
C GLY A 189 1.76 9.13 -19.40
N ARG A 190 0.81 9.90 -18.85
CA ARG A 190 -0.52 9.41 -18.46
C ARG A 190 -1.29 8.80 -19.64
N LYS A 191 -1.15 9.34 -20.85
CA LYS A 191 -1.78 8.79 -22.08
C LYS A 191 -1.23 7.40 -22.45
N MET A 192 -0.06 7.03 -21.94
CA MET A 192 0.46 5.67 -22.14
C MET A 192 -0.36 4.60 -21.41
N PHE A 193 -1.07 5.00 -20.33
CA PHE A 193 -2.02 4.13 -19.62
C PHE A 193 -3.40 4.17 -20.30
N SER A 194 -3.43 3.90 -21.60
CA SER A 194 -4.67 3.93 -22.38
C SER A 194 -5.52 2.67 -22.14
N PRO A 195 -6.86 2.82 -22.14
CA PRO A 195 -7.75 1.67 -22.08
C PRO A 195 -7.47 0.67 -23.22
N GLY A 196 -7.60 -0.63 -22.93
CA GLY A 196 -7.28 -1.71 -23.88
C GLY A 196 -5.81 -2.10 -23.92
N ARG A 197 -4.93 -1.38 -23.23
CA ARG A 197 -3.52 -1.74 -23.18
C ARG A 197 -3.31 -2.99 -22.34
N LEU A 198 -2.52 -3.90 -22.88
CA LEU A 198 -2.06 -5.09 -22.18
C LEU A 198 -0.96 -4.68 -21.20
N ILE A 199 -1.07 -5.13 -19.97
CA ILE A 199 -0.08 -4.92 -18.91
C ILE A 199 0.32 -6.25 -18.27
N VAL A 200 1.47 -6.26 -17.63
CA VAL A 200 1.92 -7.34 -16.76
C VAL A 200 2.10 -6.78 -15.36
N TRP A 201 1.57 -7.46 -14.37
CA TRP A 201 1.67 -7.04 -12.97
C TRP A 201 1.94 -8.24 -12.06
N MET A 202 2.43 -7.98 -10.86
CA MET A 202 2.76 -8.99 -9.86
C MET A 202 1.60 -9.17 -8.88
N LYS A 203 1.15 -10.40 -8.70
CA LYS A 203 0.13 -10.76 -7.73
C LYS A 203 0.66 -11.85 -6.82
N GLU A 204 0.85 -11.55 -5.54
CA GLU A 204 1.35 -12.52 -4.57
C GLU A 204 2.60 -13.27 -5.06
N GLY A 205 3.51 -12.53 -5.71
CA GLY A 205 4.72 -13.09 -6.30
C GLY A 205 4.53 -13.81 -7.65
N VAL A 206 3.33 -13.86 -8.20
CA VAL A 206 3.02 -14.49 -9.50
C VAL A 206 2.80 -13.43 -10.58
N ARG A 207 3.54 -13.53 -11.67
CA ARG A 207 3.42 -12.62 -12.81
C ARG A 207 2.12 -12.88 -13.57
N THR A 208 1.27 -11.86 -13.64
CA THR A 208 -0.10 -11.96 -14.17
C THR A 208 -0.33 -10.93 -15.27
N PRO A 209 -0.90 -11.30 -16.44
CA PRO A 209 -1.32 -10.33 -17.44
C PRO A 209 -2.71 -9.78 -17.17
N GLY A 210 -2.96 -8.57 -17.67
CA GLY A 210 -4.26 -7.93 -17.62
C GLY A 210 -4.44 -6.88 -18.70
N ILE A 211 -5.67 -6.41 -18.87
CA ILE A 211 -6.02 -5.31 -19.78
C ILE A 211 -6.45 -4.11 -18.95
N LEU A 212 -5.90 -2.94 -19.23
CA LEU A 212 -6.35 -1.68 -18.63
C LEU A 212 -7.76 -1.35 -19.06
N LEU A 213 -8.63 -1.04 -18.11
CA LEU A 213 -10.04 -0.72 -18.33
C LEU A 213 -10.31 0.78 -18.37
N ALA A 214 -9.48 1.59 -17.73
CA ALA A 214 -9.62 3.04 -17.66
C ALA A 214 -8.29 3.74 -17.98
N GLU A 215 -8.37 4.99 -18.41
CA GLU A 215 -7.19 5.83 -18.66
C GLU A 215 -6.59 6.31 -17.34
N GLY A 216 -5.28 6.15 -17.21
CA GLY A 216 -4.52 6.60 -16.05
C GLY A 216 -4.79 5.77 -14.80
N ALA A 217 -4.50 6.35 -13.63
CA ALA A 217 -4.71 5.72 -12.33
C ALA A 217 -5.73 6.51 -11.50
N SER A 218 -6.53 5.80 -10.72
CA SER A 218 -7.42 6.42 -9.73
C SER A 218 -6.72 6.59 -8.39
N VAL A 219 -6.85 7.78 -7.80
CA VAL A 219 -6.36 8.07 -6.44
C VAL A 219 -7.57 8.28 -5.55
N LYS A 220 -7.87 7.32 -4.66
CA LYS A 220 -9.02 7.40 -3.76
C LYS A 220 -8.80 8.34 -2.57
N SER A 221 -7.54 8.60 -2.19
CA SER A 221 -7.14 9.60 -1.21
C SER A 221 -5.67 9.97 -1.40
N SER A 222 -5.25 11.16 -0.91
CA SER A 222 -3.87 11.64 -1.01
C SER A 222 -2.83 10.76 -0.27
N ALA A 223 -3.28 9.85 0.58
CA ALA A 223 -2.43 8.94 1.36
C ALA A 223 -2.30 7.54 0.73
N GLN A 224 -3.02 7.23 -0.35
CA GLN A 224 -2.98 5.91 -0.99
C GLN A 224 -2.21 5.95 -2.30
N SER A 225 -1.43 4.89 -2.56
CA SER A 225 -0.76 4.69 -3.85
C SER A 225 -1.78 4.68 -5.00
N PRO A 226 -1.47 5.30 -6.15
CA PRO A 226 -2.35 5.28 -7.31
C PRO A 226 -2.61 3.85 -7.76
N THR A 227 -3.86 3.55 -8.14
CA THR A 227 -4.29 2.22 -8.57
C THR A 227 -4.79 2.23 -10.00
N LEU A 228 -4.49 1.17 -10.75
CA LEU A 228 -4.93 0.93 -12.11
C LEU A 228 -6.16 0.02 -12.11
N HIS A 229 -7.17 0.34 -12.92
CA HIS A 229 -8.33 -0.53 -13.10
C HIS A 229 -8.05 -1.56 -14.19
N VAL A 230 -8.05 -2.84 -13.84
CA VAL A 230 -7.52 -3.93 -14.67
C VAL A 230 -8.53 -5.07 -14.78
N LEU A 231 -8.67 -5.63 -15.99
CA LEU A 231 -9.29 -6.93 -16.22
C LEU A 231 -8.19 -8.00 -16.18
N GLU A 232 -8.18 -8.79 -15.12
CA GLU A 232 -7.24 -9.89 -14.90
C GLU A 232 -7.74 -11.18 -15.52
N ILE A 233 -6.84 -12.02 -16.06
CA ILE A 233 -7.08 -13.45 -16.20
C ILE A 233 -6.55 -14.17 -14.96
N ARG A 234 -7.44 -14.83 -14.24
CA ARG A 234 -7.07 -15.74 -13.18
C ARG A 234 -6.76 -17.11 -13.75
N THR A 235 -5.59 -17.61 -13.44
CA THR A 235 -5.21 -19.00 -13.63
C THR A 235 -5.28 -19.69 -12.27
N ASN A 236 -5.47 -21.02 -12.24
CA ASN A 236 -5.38 -21.80 -10.99
C ASN A 236 -3.93 -21.93 -10.49
N ARG A 237 -3.04 -21.09 -10.99
CA ARG A 237 -1.65 -21.06 -10.56
C ARG A 237 -1.54 -20.24 -9.28
N GLU A 238 -1.50 -20.92 -8.17
CA GLU A 238 -1.36 -20.32 -6.82
C GLU A 238 0.11 -20.21 -6.39
N GLN A 239 1.01 -20.98 -7.04
CA GLN A 239 2.42 -21.01 -6.65
C GLN A 239 3.29 -20.19 -7.60
N ARG A 240 4.18 -19.41 -6.98
CA ARG A 240 5.26 -18.67 -7.66
C ARG A 240 6.24 -19.65 -8.32
N ASN A 241 6.70 -19.34 -9.52
CA ASN A 241 7.84 -19.99 -10.14
C ASN A 241 9.10 -19.14 -9.96
N ASP A 242 10.27 -19.77 -9.98
CA ASP A 242 11.57 -19.06 -9.90
C ASP A 242 11.71 -17.98 -10.99
N THR A 243 11.11 -18.21 -12.17
CA THR A 243 11.10 -17.26 -13.28
C THR A 243 10.33 -15.98 -13.00
N ASP A 244 9.38 -15.97 -12.06
CA ASP A 244 8.59 -14.77 -11.72
C ASP A 244 9.42 -13.73 -10.95
N LEU A 245 10.50 -14.17 -10.30
CA LEU A 245 11.41 -13.30 -9.56
C LEU A 245 12.34 -12.49 -10.45
N LEU A 246 12.61 -12.97 -11.66
CA LEU A 246 13.50 -12.27 -12.58
C LEU A 246 12.96 -10.89 -12.98
N PRO A 247 13.82 -9.88 -13.17
CA PRO A 247 13.39 -8.63 -13.79
C PRO A 247 12.81 -8.88 -15.17
N PHE A 248 11.78 -8.12 -15.57
CA PHE A 248 11.04 -8.33 -16.82
C PHE A 248 11.79 -7.75 -18.04
N VAL A 249 13.05 -8.11 -18.19
CA VAL A 249 13.91 -7.67 -19.28
C VAL A 249 13.78 -8.56 -20.52
N PRO A 250 13.99 -8.04 -21.72
CA PRO A 250 13.88 -8.81 -22.98
C PRO A 250 14.70 -10.09 -22.98
N ALA A 251 15.93 -10.04 -22.43
CA ALA A 251 16.83 -11.20 -22.41
C ALA A 251 16.27 -12.40 -21.62
N PHE A 252 15.44 -12.17 -20.63
CA PHE A 252 14.88 -13.22 -19.78
C PHE A 252 13.49 -13.70 -20.20
N ARG A 253 12.85 -13.08 -21.20
CA ARG A 253 11.51 -13.45 -21.65
C ARG A 253 11.38 -14.91 -22.10
N LYS A 254 12.45 -15.51 -22.62
CA LYS A 254 12.50 -16.94 -22.94
C LYS A 254 12.24 -17.87 -21.74
N HIS A 255 12.49 -17.39 -20.55
CA HIS A 255 12.29 -18.13 -19.30
C HIS A 255 10.89 -17.92 -18.70
N PHE A 256 10.09 -16.99 -19.23
CA PHE A 256 8.77 -16.73 -18.69
C PHE A 256 7.82 -17.82 -19.08
N THR A 257 7.19 -18.43 -18.09
CA THR A 257 6.22 -19.49 -18.31
C THR A 257 5.00 -18.94 -19.05
N PRO A 258 4.62 -19.49 -20.19
CA PRO A 258 3.39 -19.11 -20.87
C PRO A 258 2.19 -19.45 -19.98
N LEU A 259 1.13 -18.66 -20.11
CA LEU A 259 -0.12 -18.91 -19.39
C LEU A 259 -0.74 -20.25 -19.85
N PRO A 260 -1.44 -20.96 -18.95
CA PRO A 260 -2.07 -22.23 -19.29
C PRO A 260 -3.07 -22.04 -20.43
N GLN A 261 -2.94 -22.89 -21.45
CA GLN A 261 -3.79 -22.85 -22.64
C GLN A 261 -5.20 -23.43 -22.41
N ASN A 262 -5.44 -24.04 -21.26
CA ASN A 262 -6.69 -24.76 -20.99
C ASN A 262 -7.77 -23.79 -20.48
N LYS A 263 -8.81 -23.54 -21.33
CA LYS A 263 -9.92 -22.65 -21.05
C LYS A 263 -10.73 -23.00 -19.79
N ARG A 264 -10.72 -24.24 -19.34
CA ARG A 264 -11.54 -24.68 -18.18
C ARG A 264 -11.04 -24.13 -16.83
N HIS A 265 -9.81 -23.67 -16.77
CA HIS A 265 -9.16 -23.19 -15.57
C HIS A 265 -8.90 -21.67 -15.57
N ILE A 266 -9.48 -20.93 -16.52
CA ILE A 266 -9.25 -19.51 -16.67
C ILE A 266 -10.54 -18.75 -16.33
N SER A 267 -10.52 -17.92 -15.31
CA SER A 267 -11.57 -16.98 -14.98
C SER A 267 -11.08 -15.55 -15.11
N THR A 268 -11.98 -14.62 -15.35
CA THR A 268 -11.66 -13.19 -15.43
C THR A 268 -12.26 -12.44 -14.25
N LYS A 269 -11.55 -11.46 -13.73
CA LYS A 269 -12.02 -10.57 -12.66
C LYS A 269 -11.52 -9.15 -12.90
N THR A 270 -12.37 -8.19 -12.59
CA THR A 270 -11.97 -6.78 -12.53
C THR A 270 -11.42 -6.45 -11.14
N LEU A 271 -10.31 -5.73 -11.07
CA LEU A 271 -9.68 -5.33 -9.82
C LEU A 271 -8.87 -4.04 -9.97
N HIS A 272 -8.51 -3.47 -8.84
CA HIS A 272 -7.63 -2.32 -8.76
C HIS A 272 -6.23 -2.79 -8.37
N VAL A 273 -5.25 -2.55 -9.25
CA VAL A 273 -3.85 -2.94 -9.07
C VAL A 273 -3.05 -1.71 -8.66
N PRO A 274 -2.31 -1.74 -7.54
CA PRO A 274 -1.38 -0.69 -7.17
C PRO A 274 -0.31 -0.51 -8.25
N ILE A 275 0.15 0.73 -8.46
CA ILE A 275 1.21 1.00 -9.44
C ILE A 275 2.54 0.34 -9.07
N SER A 276 2.78 0.10 -7.77
CA SER A 276 3.94 -0.64 -7.26
C SER A 276 4.04 -2.07 -7.79
N ASP A 277 2.90 -2.68 -8.10
CA ASP A 277 2.84 -4.05 -8.57
C ASP A 277 2.97 -4.17 -10.10
N LEU A 278 2.99 -3.02 -10.81
CA LEU A 278 3.11 -3.00 -12.26
C LEU A 278 4.53 -3.38 -12.70
N VAL A 279 4.63 -4.46 -13.46
CA VAL A 279 5.90 -5.00 -13.96
C VAL A 279 6.22 -4.49 -15.36
N CYS A 280 5.22 -4.42 -16.25
CA CYS A 280 5.42 -3.97 -17.62
C CYS A 280 4.17 -3.32 -18.20
N LEU A 281 4.36 -2.17 -18.82
CA LEU A 281 3.38 -1.48 -19.66
C LEU A 281 3.70 -1.84 -21.12
N THR A 282 2.91 -2.75 -21.75
CA THR A 282 3.26 -3.26 -23.06
C THR A 282 2.89 -2.33 -24.21
N LYS A 283 3.53 -2.51 -25.37
CA LYS A 283 3.16 -1.80 -26.62
C LYS A 283 1.80 -2.22 -27.18
N THR A 284 1.28 -3.37 -26.76
CA THR A 284 0.07 -3.98 -27.30
C THR A 284 -1.18 -3.31 -26.75
N VAL A 285 -2.04 -2.83 -27.64
CA VAL A 285 -3.35 -2.27 -27.32
C VAL A 285 -4.41 -3.08 -28.05
N THR A 286 -5.40 -3.61 -27.31
CA THR A 286 -6.54 -4.35 -27.88
C THR A 286 -7.57 -3.36 -28.38
N LYS A 287 -7.61 -3.12 -29.70
CA LYS A 287 -8.59 -2.22 -30.33
C LYS A 287 -9.99 -2.83 -30.33
N GLY A 288 -11.01 -2.00 -30.14
CA GLY A 288 -12.43 -2.39 -30.29
C GLY A 288 -13.06 -3.07 -29.07
N VAL A 289 -12.42 -2.98 -27.90
CA VAL A 289 -12.88 -3.63 -26.65
C VAL A 289 -13.58 -2.67 -25.68
N LEU A 290 -13.49 -1.34 -25.89
CA LEU A 290 -13.66 -0.38 -24.82
C LEU A 290 -14.47 0.91 -25.07
N PRO A 291 -15.69 0.93 -25.63
CA PRO A 291 -16.65 1.88 -25.06
C PRO A 291 -17.53 1.27 -23.97
N ASP A 292 -17.79 -0.05 -23.97
CA ASP A 292 -18.83 -0.66 -23.15
C ASP A 292 -18.37 -1.90 -22.34
N ILE A 293 -17.20 -1.85 -21.68
CA ILE A 293 -16.78 -2.97 -20.81
C ILE A 293 -17.78 -3.26 -19.69
N PHE A 294 -18.51 -2.26 -19.24
CA PHE A 294 -19.55 -2.40 -18.22
C PHE A 294 -20.92 -2.81 -18.82
N GLY A 295 -21.07 -2.84 -20.15
CA GLY A 295 -22.19 -3.41 -20.87
C GLY A 295 -21.85 -4.82 -21.38
N GLY A 296 -22.74 -5.79 -21.26
CA GLY A 296 -22.52 -7.24 -21.40
C GLY A 296 -21.61 -7.72 -22.55
N ASP A 297 -21.63 -7.08 -23.71
CA ASP A 297 -20.82 -7.50 -24.88
C ASP A 297 -19.35 -7.06 -24.81
N GLY A 298 -19.05 -5.91 -24.27
CA GLY A 298 -17.67 -5.39 -24.19
C GLY A 298 -16.79 -6.22 -23.25
N TYR A 299 -17.33 -6.63 -22.11
CA TYR A 299 -16.65 -7.51 -21.18
C TYR A 299 -16.33 -8.88 -21.78
N GLN A 300 -17.29 -9.49 -22.49
CA GLN A 300 -17.09 -10.79 -23.16
C GLN A 300 -16.02 -10.70 -24.25
N LYS A 301 -16.02 -9.65 -25.07
CA LYS A 301 -15.00 -9.39 -26.10
C LYS A 301 -13.60 -9.20 -25.50
N ALA A 302 -13.49 -8.46 -24.39
CA ALA A 302 -12.23 -8.32 -23.65
C ALA A 302 -11.73 -9.67 -23.13
N LYS A 303 -12.62 -10.44 -22.54
CA LYS A 303 -12.35 -11.80 -22.06
C LYS A 303 -11.84 -12.72 -23.16
N GLU A 304 -12.52 -12.77 -24.29
CA GLU A 304 -12.13 -13.58 -25.45
C GLU A 304 -10.77 -13.15 -26.01
N ARG A 305 -10.52 -11.84 -26.13
CA ARG A 305 -9.23 -11.30 -26.55
C ARG A 305 -8.09 -11.71 -25.63
N LEU A 306 -8.31 -11.57 -24.34
CA LEU A 306 -7.32 -11.92 -23.33
C LEU A 306 -7.03 -13.43 -23.34
N HIS A 307 -8.06 -14.27 -23.50
CA HIS A 307 -7.92 -15.71 -23.71
C HIS A 307 -7.13 -16.06 -24.98
N ASN A 308 -7.40 -15.36 -26.08
CA ASN A 308 -6.67 -15.57 -27.33
C ASN A 308 -5.20 -15.19 -27.22
N ILE A 309 -4.89 -14.07 -26.55
CA ILE A 309 -3.51 -13.64 -26.24
C ILE A 309 -2.77 -14.72 -25.43
N CYS A 310 -3.43 -15.30 -24.44
CA CYS A 310 -2.84 -16.36 -23.63
C CYS A 310 -2.63 -17.66 -24.41
N ARG A 311 -3.52 -17.97 -25.36
CA ARG A 311 -3.42 -19.15 -26.19
C ARG A 311 -2.36 -19.04 -27.28
N THR A 312 -2.19 -17.85 -27.85
CA THR A 312 -1.23 -17.54 -28.92
C THR A 312 -0.02 -16.82 -28.36
N TRP A 313 0.55 -17.35 -27.27
CA TRP A 313 1.72 -16.75 -26.64
C TRP A 313 2.84 -16.50 -27.65
N ASN A 314 3.17 -15.24 -27.82
CA ASN A 314 4.35 -14.78 -28.56
C ASN A 314 5.10 -13.79 -27.66
N SER A 315 6.41 -13.96 -27.53
CA SER A 315 7.28 -13.10 -26.71
C SER A 315 7.17 -11.61 -27.08
N ASP A 316 6.89 -11.31 -28.35
CA ASP A 316 6.82 -9.93 -28.85
C ASP A 316 5.58 -9.14 -28.38
N ILE A 317 4.50 -9.85 -27.98
CA ILE A 317 3.29 -9.24 -27.42
C ILE A 317 3.61 -8.50 -26.12
N TRP A 318 4.61 -8.98 -25.39
CA TRP A 318 5.03 -8.47 -24.08
C TRP A 318 6.10 -7.40 -24.15
N ASP A 319 6.42 -6.90 -25.36
CA ASP A 319 7.36 -5.79 -25.48
C ASP A 319 6.85 -4.55 -24.77
N GLU A 320 7.72 -3.95 -23.99
CA GLU A 320 7.42 -2.66 -23.34
C GLU A 320 7.16 -1.57 -24.38
N ILE A 321 6.27 -0.64 -24.04
CA ILE A 321 6.02 0.55 -24.84
C ILE A 321 7.29 1.41 -24.92
N ASP A 322 7.50 2.07 -26.05
CA ASP A 322 8.60 3.01 -26.22
C ASP A 322 8.37 4.28 -25.38
N LEU A 323 9.05 4.37 -24.26
CA LEU A 323 8.99 5.48 -23.31
C LEU A 323 9.99 6.61 -23.64
N GLY A 324 10.93 6.38 -24.56
CA GLY A 324 11.92 7.36 -24.98
C GLY A 324 11.34 8.57 -25.73
N ARG A 325 10.08 8.48 -26.16
CA ARG A 325 9.36 9.59 -26.85
C ARG A 325 8.85 10.68 -25.91
N ILE A 326 8.87 10.46 -24.60
CA ILE A 326 8.38 11.43 -23.63
C ILE A 326 9.47 12.44 -23.34
N ARG A 327 9.23 13.70 -23.68
CA ARG A 327 10.18 14.79 -23.45
C ARG A 327 10.15 15.23 -21.97
N SER A 328 10.87 14.51 -21.12
CA SER A 328 11.05 14.83 -19.71
C SER A 328 12.45 14.39 -19.29
N LEU A 329 13.23 15.32 -18.76
CA LEU A 329 14.59 15.05 -18.31
C LEU A 329 14.61 13.97 -17.22
N GLN A 330 13.74 14.10 -16.23
CA GLN A 330 13.62 13.14 -15.13
C GLN A 330 13.32 11.72 -15.64
N ILE A 331 12.40 11.57 -16.60
CA ILE A 331 12.07 10.26 -17.19
C ILE A 331 13.27 9.70 -17.94
N HIS A 332 14.00 10.53 -18.69
CA HIS A 332 15.18 10.08 -19.42
C HIS A 332 16.31 9.64 -18.48
N GLU A 333 16.54 10.33 -17.38
CA GLU A 333 17.53 9.95 -16.37
C GLU A 333 17.18 8.59 -15.75
N ILE A 334 15.91 8.35 -15.40
CA ILE A 334 15.47 7.05 -14.88
C ILE A 334 15.63 5.95 -15.93
N LEU A 335 15.28 6.22 -17.19
CA LEU A 335 15.43 5.27 -18.31
C LEU A 335 16.91 4.91 -18.54
N GLN A 336 17.81 5.86 -18.43
CA GLN A 336 19.25 5.62 -18.56
C GLN A 336 19.75 4.72 -17.42
N LYS A 337 19.47 5.06 -16.17
CA LYS A 337 19.85 4.22 -15.00
C LYS A 337 19.28 2.82 -15.11
N ARG A 338 18.01 2.70 -15.52
CA ARG A 338 17.34 1.40 -15.70
C ARG A 338 18.04 0.58 -16.79
N ARG A 339 18.49 1.20 -17.88
CA ARG A 339 19.26 0.52 -18.93
C ARG A 339 20.63 0.04 -18.42
N GLU A 340 21.30 0.84 -17.60
CA GLU A 340 22.56 0.43 -16.97
C GLU A 340 22.37 -0.77 -16.04
N ALA A 341 21.32 -0.78 -15.21
CA ALA A 341 20.96 -1.91 -14.37
C ALA A 341 20.60 -3.14 -15.22
N GLU A 342 19.84 -3.00 -16.31
CA GLU A 342 19.53 -4.07 -17.25
C GLU A 342 20.79 -4.70 -17.84
N ILE A 343 21.77 -3.89 -18.24
CA ILE A 343 23.04 -4.38 -18.79
C ILE A 343 23.83 -5.15 -17.73
N LYS A 344 23.88 -4.68 -16.49
CA LYS A 344 24.55 -5.40 -15.38
C LYS A 344 23.92 -6.79 -15.16
N VAL A 345 22.59 -6.86 -15.11
CA VAL A 345 21.87 -8.13 -14.94
C VAL A 345 22.10 -9.08 -16.10
N THR A 346 21.91 -8.59 -17.34
CA THR A 346 21.91 -9.46 -18.54
C THR A 346 23.31 -9.92 -18.96
N LYS A 347 24.34 -9.16 -18.65
CA LYS A 347 25.75 -9.47 -18.94
C LYS A 347 26.49 -10.10 -17.74
N SER A 348 25.80 -10.28 -16.60
CA SER A 348 26.40 -10.95 -15.45
C SER A 348 26.82 -12.37 -15.82
N PRO A 349 28.03 -12.82 -15.43
CA PRO A 349 28.46 -14.22 -15.63
C PRO A 349 27.50 -15.22 -14.96
N ALA A 350 26.82 -14.84 -13.88
CA ALA A 350 25.79 -15.65 -13.26
C ALA A 350 24.61 -15.92 -14.20
N ALA A 351 24.19 -14.91 -14.99
CA ALA A 351 23.06 -15.01 -15.91
C ALA A 351 23.43 -15.69 -17.25
N THR A 352 24.68 -15.54 -17.71
CA THR A 352 25.14 -16.06 -19.02
C THR A 352 25.70 -17.47 -18.94
N ASP A 353 26.48 -17.78 -17.91
CA ASP A 353 27.31 -18.96 -17.88
C ASP A 353 26.83 -20.03 -16.88
N CYS A 354 25.96 -19.67 -15.93
CA CYS A 354 25.44 -20.62 -14.95
C CYS A 354 24.20 -21.35 -15.46
N ARG A 355 24.27 -22.68 -15.57
CA ARG A 355 23.13 -23.54 -15.96
C ARG A 355 21.99 -23.54 -14.92
N LEU A 356 22.30 -23.32 -13.65
CA LEU A 356 21.36 -23.31 -12.54
C LEU A 356 20.93 -21.88 -12.14
N PHE A 357 21.13 -20.90 -13.02
CA PHE A 357 20.89 -19.48 -12.76
C PHE A 357 19.54 -19.22 -12.11
N LEU A 358 18.45 -19.74 -12.66
CA LEU A 358 17.08 -19.51 -12.17
C LEU A 358 16.93 -19.97 -10.72
N LYS A 359 17.37 -21.18 -10.41
CA LYS A 359 17.31 -21.73 -9.06
C LYS A 359 18.15 -20.90 -8.08
N HIS A 360 19.38 -20.55 -8.47
CA HIS A 360 20.29 -19.79 -7.63
C HIS A 360 19.80 -18.33 -7.41
N TYR A 361 19.21 -17.72 -8.45
CA TYR A 361 18.63 -16.39 -8.34
C TYR A 361 17.42 -16.37 -7.38
N ALA A 362 16.54 -17.37 -7.47
CA ALA A 362 15.39 -17.51 -6.57
C ALA A 362 15.86 -17.68 -5.11
N MET A 363 16.87 -18.50 -4.86
CA MET A 363 17.41 -18.70 -3.51
C MET A 363 18.08 -17.43 -2.98
N CYS A 364 18.80 -16.68 -3.81
CA CYS A 364 19.39 -15.40 -3.44
C CYS A 364 18.29 -14.39 -3.05
N HIS A 365 17.21 -14.33 -3.82
CA HIS A 365 16.05 -13.49 -3.51
C HIS A 365 15.39 -13.86 -2.19
N ASP A 366 15.16 -15.16 -1.94
CA ASP A 366 14.55 -15.62 -0.69
C ASP A 366 15.47 -15.30 0.52
N GLN A 367 16.79 -15.42 0.39
CA GLN A 367 17.75 -14.98 1.40
C GLN A 367 17.70 -13.47 1.63
N TRP A 368 17.58 -12.69 0.56
CA TRP A 368 17.48 -11.22 0.63
C TRP A 368 16.21 -10.78 1.36
N VAL A 369 15.05 -11.37 1.05
CA VAL A 369 13.77 -11.09 1.72
C VAL A 369 13.87 -11.37 3.22
N ILE A 370 14.44 -12.53 3.62
CA ILE A 370 14.61 -12.86 5.04
C ILE A 370 15.56 -11.88 5.72
N LYS A 371 16.69 -11.52 5.09
CA LYS A 371 17.63 -10.53 5.63
C LYS A 371 16.99 -9.15 5.82
N THR A 372 16.13 -8.74 4.90
CA THR A 372 15.39 -7.47 5.00
C THR A 372 14.45 -7.48 6.22
N HIS A 373 13.68 -8.56 6.41
CA HIS A 373 12.80 -8.72 7.58
C HIS A 373 13.57 -8.76 8.92
N ILE A 374 14.81 -9.25 8.92
CA ILE A 374 15.65 -9.24 10.13
C ILE A 374 16.15 -7.81 10.44
N ALA A 375 16.38 -7.00 9.40
CA ALA A 375 16.86 -5.63 9.53
C ALA A 375 15.77 -4.61 9.94
N GLU A 376 14.53 -4.87 9.58
CA GLU A 376 13.34 -4.08 10.00
C GLU A 376 12.94 -4.39 11.45
#